data_ea898208107cbaad5d8382258ed7ae2c
#
_entry.id   ea898208107cbaad5d8382258ed7ae2c
#
_cell.length_a   1.000
_cell.length_b   1.000
_cell.length_c   1.000
_cell.angle_alpha   90.00
_cell.angle_beta   90.00
_cell.angle_gamma   90.00
#
_symmetry.space_group_name_H-M   'P 1'
#
loop_
_entity.id
_entity.type
_entity.pdbx_description
1 polymer ?
#
loop_
_entity_poly.entity_id
_entity_poly.type
_entity_poly.pdbx_seq_one_letter_code
_entity_poly.pdbx_strand_id
1 'polypeptide(L)'
;SHSSRYLTIGAPKVQTGAPGTYIDLVMYTWENKWCFDWNYVRELFDAEYIQLLSEQFTSMLNQLVDDTNTKGYEERSCSNILPLFYIKLLEQTNKTEHAYPLKTIYEQISNTVDLYPNREAISYQGVSLTYTEFWKKANQMAHFLRSLGVVRNSKVALLLNRTLDLPIVQLGILLAGGAYVPIDPSYPSDRIQYMINAVSY
;
A
#
# COMPACT_ATOMS: atom_id res chain seq x y z
N SER A 1 -29.48 -41.10 -0.51
CA SER A 1 -28.64 -41.02 -1.71
C SER A 1 -28.23 -39.57 -1.93
N HIS A 2 -27.00 -39.21 -1.57
CA HIS A 2 -26.45 -37.86 -1.82
C HIS A 2 -26.10 -37.77 -3.31
N SER A 3 -26.93 -37.07 -4.10
CA SER A 3 -26.58 -36.70 -5.45
C SER A 3 -25.59 -35.55 -5.38
N SER A 4 -24.32 -35.83 -5.63
CA SER A 4 -23.32 -34.79 -5.88
C SER A 4 -23.75 -34.01 -7.12
N ARG A 5 -24.16 -32.76 -6.93
CA ARG A 5 -24.49 -31.84 -8.03
C ARG A 5 -23.17 -31.31 -8.57
N TYR A 6 -22.82 -31.73 -9.77
CA TYR A 6 -21.63 -31.21 -10.46
C TYR A 6 -21.97 -29.87 -11.13
N LEU A 7 -21.15 -28.86 -10.85
CA LEU A 7 -21.19 -27.58 -11.57
C LEU A 7 -20.41 -27.77 -12.89
N THR A 8 -21.05 -27.55 -14.01
CA THR A 8 -20.37 -27.52 -15.30
C THR A 8 -20.52 -26.10 -15.86
N ILE A 9 -19.40 -25.46 -16.18
CA ILE A 9 -19.39 -24.14 -16.81
C ILE A 9 -19.26 -24.35 -18.31
N GLY A 10 -20.20 -23.81 -19.06
CA GLY A 10 -20.07 -23.67 -20.51
C GLY A 10 -18.95 -22.67 -20.84
N ALA A 11 -18.24 -22.90 -21.95
CA ALA A 11 -17.34 -21.88 -22.45
C ALA A 11 -18.12 -20.58 -22.74
N PRO A 12 -17.54 -19.39 -22.47
CA PRO A 12 -18.20 -18.14 -22.75
C PRO A 12 -18.67 -18.05 -24.20
N LYS A 13 -19.96 -17.82 -24.41
CA LYS A 13 -20.52 -17.67 -25.75
C LYS A 13 -20.61 -16.20 -26.11
N VAL A 14 -20.12 -15.87 -27.29
CA VAL A 14 -20.32 -14.54 -27.88
C VAL A 14 -21.75 -14.51 -28.44
N GLN A 15 -22.63 -13.76 -27.80
CA GLN A 15 -23.91 -13.39 -28.40
C GLN A 15 -23.96 -11.89 -28.60
N THR A 16 -24.62 -11.46 -29.69
CA THR A 16 -25.10 -10.10 -29.80
C THR A 16 -26.22 -9.95 -28.77
N GLY A 17 -25.89 -9.37 -27.62
CA GLY A 17 -26.79 -9.24 -26.48
C GLY A 17 -28.05 -8.45 -26.82
N ALA A 18 -29.06 -8.60 -25.96
CA ALA A 18 -30.22 -7.73 -26.00
C ALA A 18 -29.80 -6.26 -25.89
N PRO A 19 -30.50 -5.33 -26.58
CA PRO A 19 -30.13 -3.91 -26.52
C PRO A 19 -30.11 -3.42 -25.06
N GLY A 20 -28.95 -3.01 -24.58
CA GLY A 20 -28.76 -2.43 -23.25
C GLY A 20 -28.03 -3.27 -22.23
N THR A 21 -27.69 -4.54 -22.49
CA THR A 21 -26.86 -5.37 -21.61
C THR A 21 -25.48 -5.58 -22.21
N TYR A 22 -24.43 -5.23 -21.47
CA TYR A 22 -23.05 -5.39 -21.91
C TYR A 22 -22.46 -6.75 -21.51
N ILE A 23 -22.91 -7.29 -20.37
CA ILE A 23 -22.62 -8.64 -19.89
C ILE A 23 -23.91 -9.22 -19.37
N ASP A 24 -24.21 -10.47 -19.75
CA ASP A 24 -25.38 -11.21 -19.31
C ASP A 24 -24.96 -12.62 -18.87
N LEU A 25 -25.48 -13.08 -17.73
CA LEU A 25 -25.27 -14.39 -17.17
C LEU A 25 -26.56 -15.18 -17.20
N VAL A 26 -26.62 -16.19 -18.03
CA VAL A 26 -27.77 -17.08 -18.14
C VAL A 26 -27.50 -18.37 -17.38
N MET A 27 -28.37 -18.68 -16.44
CA MET A 27 -28.32 -19.90 -15.64
C MET A 27 -29.43 -20.86 -16.07
N TYR A 28 -29.07 -22.11 -16.31
CA TYR A 28 -30.02 -23.18 -16.63
C TYR A 28 -29.55 -24.55 -16.12
N THR A 29 -30.42 -25.54 -16.18
CA THR A 29 -30.07 -26.92 -15.81
C THR A 29 -30.02 -27.79 -17.07
N TRP A 30 -28.93 -28.55 -17.21
CA TRP A 30 -28.75 -29.54 -18.27
C TRP A 30 -28.19 -30.82 -17.65
N GLU A 31 -28.77 -31.96 -17.99
CA GLU A 31 -28.38 -33.29 -17.44
C GLU A 31 -28.19 -33.29 -15.91
N ASN A 32 -29.12 -32.67 -15.21
CA ASN A 32 -29.10 -32.53 -13.73
C ASN A 32 -27.90 -31.75 -13.19
N LYS A 33 -27.26 -30.90 -14.00
CA LYS A 33 -26.16 -30.00 -13.65
C LYS A 33 -26.58 -28.57 -13.83
N TRP A 34 -26.05 -27.68 -12.98
CA TRP A 34 -26.14 -26.24 -13.17
C TRP A 34 -25.17 -25.79 -14.25
N CYS A 35 -25.68 -25.09 -15.25
CA CYS A 35 -24.87 -24.51 -16.33
C CYS A 35 -25.01 -23.00 -16.32
N PHE A 36 -23.91 -22.31 -16.65
CA PHE A 36 -23.83 -20.86 -16.66
C PHE A 36 -23.21 -20.43 -17.99
N ASP A 37 -23.97 -19.68 -18.79
CA ASP A 37 -23.51 -19.10 -20.04
C ASP A 37 -23.27 -17.60 -19.85
N TRP A 38 -22.06 -17.16 -20.17
CA TRP A 38 -21.66 -15.76 -20.13
C TRP A 38 -21.76 -15.18 -21.55
N ASN A 39 -22.70 -14.26 -21.73
CA ASN A 39 -22.88 -13.51 -22.98
C ASN A 39 -22.28 -12.12 -22.79
N TYR A 40 -21.47 -11.66 -23.73
CA TYR A 40 -20.81 -10.37 -23.61
C TYR A 40 -20.55 -9.72 -24.97
N VAL A 41 -20.38 -8.39 -24.97
CA VAL A 41 -20.04 -7.60 -26.16
C VAL A 41 -18.52 -7.62 -26.33
N ARG A 42 -18.05 -8.31 -27.38
CA ARG A 42 -16.62 -8.54 -27.63
C ARG A 42 -15.83 -7.25 -27.86
N GLU A 43 -16.47 -6.21 -28.38
CA GLU A 43 -15.85 -4.91 -28.61
C GLU A 43 -15.55 -4.15 -27.32
N LEU A 44 -16.21 -4.51 -26.20
CA LEU A 44 -16.06 -3.85 -24.90
C LEU A 44 -15.27 -4.67 -23.88
N PHE A 45 -15.21 -5.99 -24.05
CA PHE A 45 -14.59 -6.89 -23.08
C PHE A 45 -13.67 -7.88 -23.74
N ASP A 46 -12.49 -8.03 -23.20
CA ASP A 46 -11.53 -9.06 -23.59
C ASP A 46 -12.04 -10.45 -23.17
N ALA A 47 -11.84 -11.44 -24.03
CA ALA A 47 -12.23 -12.82 -23.78
C ALA A 47 -11.50 -13.42 -22.56
N GLU A 48 -10.21 -13.08 -22.34
CA GLU A 48 -9.45 -13.48 -21.15
C GLU A 48 -10.08 -12.92 -19.87
N TYR A 49 -10.53 -11.67 -19.90
CA TYR A 49 -11.19 -11.06 -18.74
C TYR A 49 -12.49 -11.78 -18.37
N ILE A 50 -13.33 -12.10 -19.36
CA ILE A 50 -14.58 -12.84 -19.14
C ILE A 50 -14.30 -14.27 -18.65
N GLN A 51 -13.26 -14.91 -19.16
CA GLN A 51 -12.83 -16.23 -18.70
C GLN A 51 -12.45 -16.18 -17.21
N LEU A 52 -11.60 -15.23 -16.81
CA LEU A 52 -11.22 -15.03 -15.40
C LEU A 52 -12.42 -14.75 -14.50
N LEU A 53 -13.37 -13.94 -14.98
CA LEU A 53 -14.59 -13.63 -14.24
C LEU A 53 -15.45 -14.90 -14.04
N SER A 54 -15.57 -15.75 -15.06
CA SER A 54 -16.31 -17.00 -14.99
C SER A 54 -15.66 -18.01 -14.03
N GLU A 55 -14.33 -18.10 -14.04
CA GLU A 55 -13.57 -18.93 -13.09
C GLU A 55 -13.73 -18.45 -11.65
N GLN A 56 -13.69 -17.14 -11.43
CA GLN A 56 -13.92 -16.54 -10.13
C GLN A 56 -15.31 -16.83 -9.60
N PHE A 57 -16.33 -16.64 -10.44
CA PHE A 57 -17.71 -16.93 -10.11
C PHE A 57 -17.91 -18.40 -9.71
N THR A 58 -17.30 -19.32 -10.45
CA THR A 58 -17.34 -20.75 -10.16
C THR A 58 -16.67 -21.10 -8.84
N SER A 59 -15.50 -20.54 -8.61
CA SER A 59 -14.77 -20.73 -7.36
C SER A 59 -15.62 -20.30 -6.17
N MET A 60 -16.27 -19.13 -6.28
CA MET A 60 -17.19 -18.62 -5.24
C MET A 60 -18.37 -19.56 -5.00
N LEU A 61 -19.03 -20.03 -6.07
CA LEU A 61 -20.15 -20.93 -5.95
C LEU A 61 -19.76 -22.26 -5.31
N ASN A 62 -18.63 -22.84 -5.70
CA ASN A 62 -18.13 -24.07 -5.10
C ASN A 62 -17.86 -23.89 -3.61
N GLN A 63 -17.21 -22.80 -3.21
CA GLN A 63 -16.98 -22.49 -1.79
C GLN A 63 -18.29 -22.34 -1.03
N LEU A 64 -19.28 -21.64 -1.58
CA LEU A 64 -20.60 -21.51 -0.95
C LEU A 64 -21.29 -22.85 -0.77
N VAL A 65 -21.15 -23.77 -1.73
CA VAL A 65 -21.70 -25.13 -1.64
C VAL A 65 -20.97 -25.95 -0.59
N ASP A 66 -19.65 -25.89 -0.54
CA ASP A 66 -18.83 -26.60 0.43
C ASP A 66 -19.05 -26.08 1.85
N ASP A 67 -19.13 -24.77 2.04
CA ASP A 67 -19.42 -24.15 3.32
C ASP A 67 -20.81 -24.48 3.84
N THR A 68 -21.81 -24.66 2.96
CA THR A 68 -23.16 -25.11 3.39
C THR A 68 -23.18 -26.53 3.90
N ASN A 69 -22.24 -27.37 3.47
CA ASN A 69 -22.13 -28.76 3.92
C ASN A 69 -21.34 -28.91 5.23
N THR A 70 -20.49 -27.93 5.59
CA THR A 70 -19.54 -28.04 6.70
C THR A 70 -19.77 -27.08 7.86
N LYS A 71 -20.42 -25.93 7.63
CA LYS A 71 -20.60 -24.86 8.62
C LYS A 71 -22.03 -24.30 8.61
N GLY A 72 -22.51 -23.85 9.77
CA GLY A 72 -23.78 -23.16 9.89
C GLY A 72 -23.79 -21.80 9.15
N TYR A 73 -24.98 -21.28 8.87
CA TYR A 73 -25.18 -20.03 8.10
C TYR A 73 -24.50 -18.78 8.68
N GLU A 74 -24.13 -18.79 9.96
CA GLU A 74 -23.63 -17.61 10.69
C GLU A 74 -22.10 -17.41 10.64
N GLU A 75 -21.31 -18.41 10.20
CA GLU A 75 -19.84 -18.35 10.20
C GLU A 75 -19.21 -18.26 8.80
N ARG A 76 -19.88 -17.65 7.85
CA ARG A 76 -19.39 -17.57 6.48
C ARG A 76 -18.33 -16.48 6.34
N SER A 77 -17.09 -16.86 6.17
CA SER A 77 -16.00 -15.97 5.84
C SER A 77 -15.74 -16.01 4.33
N CYS A 78 -15.90 -14.87 3.66
CA CYS A 78 -15.52 -14.69 2.25
C CYS A 78 -13.99 -14.55 2.04
N SER A 79 -13.19 -15.03 2.96
CA SER A 79 -11.75 -14.75 3.01
C SER A 79 -10.90 -15.45 1.93
N ASN A 80 -11.44 -16.44 1.21
CA ASN A 80 -10.68 -17.23 0.22
C ASN A 80 -11.33 -17.26 -1.18
N ILE A 81 -11.94 -16.14 -1.60
CA ILE A 81 -12.71 -16.08 -2.86
C ILE A 81 -11.82 -15.83 -4.09
N LEU A 82 -10.56 -15.48 -3.88
CA LEU A 82 -9.68 -15.13 -4.99
C LEU A 82 -9.28 -16.39 -5.80
N PRO A 83 -9.47 -16.40 -7.13
CA PRO A 83 -8.94 -17.45 -7.99
C PRO A 83 -7.43 -17.60 -7.79
N LEU A 84 -6.94 -18.83 -8.01
CA LEU A 84 -5.53 -19.15 -7.85
C LEU A 84 -4.60 -18.24 -8.69
N PHE A 85 -5.09 -17.77 -9.84
CA PHE A 85 -4.39 -16.78 -10.65
C PHE A 85 -4.12 -15.47 -9.90
N TYR A 86 -5.15 -14.91 -9.24
CA TYR A 86 -4.99 -13.66 -8.47
C TYR A 86 -4.11 -13.86 -7.23
N ILE A 87 -4.20 -15.02 -6.58
CA ILE A 87 -3.32 -15.34 -5.45
C ILE A 87 -1.86 -15.35 -5.93
N LYS A 88 -1.56 -16.03 -7.03
CA LYS A 88 -0.21 -16.05 -7.63
C LYS A 88 0.25 -14.66 -8.07
N LEU A 89 -0.64 -13.85 -8.65
CA LEU A 89 -0.32 -12.49 -9.06
C LEU A 89 0.01 -11.62 -7.84
N LEU A 90 -0.76 -11.72 -6.75
CA LEU A 90 -0.49 -11.03 -5.50
C LEU A 90 0.84 -11.48 -4.88
N GLU A 91 1.10 -12.78 -4.85
CA GLU A 91 2.37 -13.32 -4.36
C GLU A 91 3.55 -12.80 -5.18
N GLN A 92 3.45 -12.79 -6.51
CA GLN A 92 4.49 -12.25 -7.39
C GLN A 92 4.70 -10.75 -7.20
N THR A 93 3.59 -9.98 -7.12
CA THR A 93 3.62 -8.53 -6.92
C THR A 93 4.19 -8.17 -5.56
N ASN A 94 3.84 -8.94 -4.52
CA ASN A 94 4.32 -8.73 -3.15
C ASN A 94 5.70 -9.33 -2.87
N LYS A 95 6.28 -10.06 -3.84
CA LYS A 95 7.66 -10.57 -3.74
C LYS A 95 8.67 -9.43 -3.90
N THR A 96 8.60 -8.50 -2.98
CA THR A 96 9.44 -7.30 -2.93
C THR A 96 10.59 -7.43 -1.93
N GLU A 97 10.78 -8.62 -1.36
CA GLU A 97 11.88 -8.89 -0.44
C GLU A 97 13.21 -8.63 -1.13
N HIS A 98 13.93 -7.69 -0.59
CA HIS A 98 15.23 -7.26 -1.06
C HIS A 98 16.17 -7.09 0.12
N ALA A 99 17.39 -7.59 0.00
CA ALA A 99 18.41 -7.36 1.01
C ALA A 99 18.80 -5.87 1.02
N TYR A 100 18.59 -5.22 2.15
CA TYR A 100 19.02 -3.84 2.37
C TYR A 100 19.89 -3.75 3.64
N PRO A 101 20.80 -2.78 3.71
CA PRO A 101 21.64 -2.61 4.89
C PRO A 101 20.81 -2.34 6.15
N LEU A 102 20.97 -3.13 7.20
CA LEU A 102 20.34 -2.91 8.51
C LEU A 102 21.05 -1.76 9.24
N LYS A 103 21.02 -0.56 8.64
CA LYS A 103 21.62 0.66 9.17
C LYS A 103 20.53 1.72 9.33
N THR A 104 20.67 2.53 10.35
CA THR A 104 19.83 3.72 10.52
C THR A 104 20.09 4.76 9.43
N ILE A 105 19.15 5.66 9.21
CA ILE A 105 19.28 6.75 8.22
C ILE A 105 20.53 7.58 8.50
N TYR A 106 20.79 7.93 9.77
CA TYR A 106 21.96 8.74 10.12
C TYR A 106 23.29 7.99 9.93
N GLU A 107 23.34 6.67 10.13
CA GLU A 107 24.53 5.87 9.84
C GLU A 107 24.81 5.81 8.33
N GLN A 108 23.78 5.71 7.51
CA GLN A 108 23.94 5.75 6.05
C GLN A 108 24.43 7.12 5.57
N ILE A 109 23.87 8.21 6.13
CA ILE A 109 24.32 9.57 5.82
C ILE A 109 25.77 9.77 6.29
N SER A 110 26.13 9.33 7.52
CA SER A 110 27.51 9.41 8.02
C SER A 110 28.50 8.72 7.08
N ASN A 111 28.20 7.51 6.64
CA ASN A 111 29.04 6.81 5.65
C ASN A 111 29.17 7.59 4.34
N THR A 112 28.08 8.26 3.90
CA THR A 112 28.11 9.06 2.68
C THR A 112 28.94 10.33 2.84
N VAL A 113 28.92 10.95 4.03
CA VAL A 113 29.80 12.08 4.39
C VAL A 113 31.28 11.68 4.29
N ASP A 114 31.62 10.51 4.81
CA ASP A 114 33.02 10.00 4.79
C ASP A 114 33.48 9.71 3.34
N LEU A 115 32.58 9.18 2.50
CA LEU A 115 32.90 8.84 1.11
C LEU A 115 32.94 10.07 0.18
N TYR A 116 32.06 11.05 0.41
CA TYR A 116 31.82 12.17 -0.51
C TYR A 116 31.74 13.53 0.21
N PRO A 117 32.72 13.92 1.04
CA PRO A 117 32.61 15.06 1.94
C PRO A 117 32.30 16.40 1.23
N ASN A 118 32.87 16.60 0.04
CA ASN A 118 32.81 17.85 -0.70
C ASN A 118 31.71 17.85 -1.78
N ARG A 119 30.94 16.75 -1.97
CA ARG A 119 29.81 16.76 -2.90
C ARG A 119 28.66 17.53 -2.32
N GLU A 120 27.85 18.13 -3.21
CA GLU A 120 26.58 18.76 -2.84
C GLU A 120 25.62 17.72 -2.23
N ALA A 121 25.14 18.01 -1.03
CA ALA A 121 24.18 17.16 -0.31
C ALA A 121 22.76 17.67 -0.45
N ILE A 122 22.56 18.96 -0.33
CA ILE A 122 21.25 19.64 -0.43
C ILE A 122 21.43 20.99 -1.13
N SER A 123 20.43 21.39 -1.92
CA SER A 123 20.37 22.72 -2.52
C SER A 123 18.96 23.31 -2.51
N TYR A 124 18.88 24.63 -2.39
CA TYR A 124 17.63 25.39 -2.44
C TYR A 124 17.92 26.81 -2.94
N GLN A 125 17.18 27.27 -3.95
CA GLN A 125 17.26 28.63 -4.52
C GLN A 125 18.69 29.09 -4.84
N GLY A 126 19.51 28.22 -5.41
CA GLY A 126 20.89 28.53 -5.81
C GLY A 126 21.92 28.50 -4.69
N VAL A 127 21.52 28.21 -3.45
CA VAL A 127 22.41 27.97 -2.33
C VAL A 127 22.51 26.46 -2.08
N SER A 128 23.72 25.93 -1.98
CA SER A 128 23.93 24.51 -1.68
C SER A 128 24.84 24.32 -0.48
N LEU A 129 24.73 23.14 0.15
CA LEU A 129 25.60 22.68 1.19
C LEU A 129 26.22 21.36 0.79
N THR A 130 27.51 21.20 1.07
CA THR A 130 28.23 19.93 0.95
C THR A 130 27.77 18.94 2.01
N TYR A 131 28.08 17.65 1.84
CA TYR A 131 27.80 16.64 2.86
C TYR A 131 28.46 16.97 4.20
N THR A 132 29.69 17.48 4.20
CA THR A 132 30.37 17.93 5.42
C THR A 132 29.64 19.07 6.12
N GLU A 133 29.23 20.09 5.39
CA GLU A 133 28.53 21.26 5.94
C GLU A 133 27.16 20.87 6.48
N PHE A 134 26.41 20.09 5.69
CA PHE A 134 25.10 19.55 6.09
C PHE A 134 25.20 18.74 7.38
N TRP A 135 26.15 17.80 7.43
CA TRP A 135 26.39 16.97 8.61
C TRP A 135 26.77 17.77 9.85
N LYS A 136 27.66 18.75 9.69
CA LYS A 136 28.06 19.66 10.77
C LYS A 136 26.88 20.42 11.34
N LYS A 137 26.04 21.02 10.48
CA LYS A 137 24.84 21.75 10.90
C LYS A 137 23.82 20.83 11.57
N ALA A 138 23.60 19.64 11.06
CA ALA A 138 22.69 18.66 11.67
C ALA A 138 23.17 18.21 13.06
N ASN A 139 24.47 18.00 13.25
CA ASN A 139 25.04 17.67 14.56
C ASN A 139 24.91 18.84 15.55
N GLN A 140 25.13 20.08 15.12
CA GLN A 140 24.89 21.27 15.96
C GLN A 140 23.44 21.34 16.42
N MET A 141 22.49 21.10 15.51
CA MET A 141 21.07 21.03 15.83
C MET A 141 20.76 19.89 16.82
N ALA A 142 21.35 18.71 16.63
CA ALA A 142 21.18 17.59 17.53
C ALA A 142 21.66 17.89 18.96
N HIS A 143 22.81 18.52 19.09
CA HIS A 143 23.34 18.98 20.40
C HIS A 143 22.43 20.01 21.05
N PHE A 144 21.93 20.97 20.29
CA PHE A 144 20.98 21.95 20.77
C PHE A 144 19.67 21.30 21.27
N LEU A 145 19.10 20.38 20.49
CA LEU A 145 17.89 19.67 20.88
C LEU A 145 18.07 18.82 22.16
N ARG A 146 19.23 18.15 22.30
CA ARG A 146 19.56 17.42 23.53
C ARG A 146 19.67 18.34 24.73
N SER A 147 20.22 19.54 24.56
CA SER A 147 20.27 20.54 25.67
C SER A 147 18.89 21.03 26.10
N LEU A 148 17.88 20.93 25.20
CA LEU A 148 16.48 21.19 25.49
C LEU A 148 15.73 19.96 26.06
N GLY A 149 16.41 18.84 26.31
CA GLY A 149 15.81 17.64 26.88
C GLY A 149 15.26 16.63 25.87
N VAL A 150 15.56 16.76 24.58
CA VAL A 150 15.19 15.73 23.59
C VAL A 150 15.99 14.47 23.86
N VAL A 151 15.29 13.37 24.07
CA VAL A 151 15.84 12.02 24.31
C VAL A 151 15.27 11.03 23.30
N ARG A 152 15.68 9.77 23.41
CA ARG A 152 15.19 8.71 22.54
C ARG A 152 13.65 8.64 22.55
N ASN A 153 13.07 8.59 21.35
CA ASN A 153 11.63 8.57 21.11
C ASN A 153 10.87 9.87 21.47
N SER A 154 11.56 10.94 21.84
CA SER A 154 10.90 12.24 21.97
C SER A 154 10.29 12.67 20.64
N LYS A 155 9.02 13.08 20.68
CA LYS A 155 8.35 13.66 19.51
C LYS A 155 8.69 15.15 19.45
N VAL A 156 9.16 15.63 18.30
CA VAL A 156 9.54 17.03 18.08
C VAL A 156 8.69 17.59 16.94
N ALA A 157 7.83 18.56 17.26
CA ALA A 157 7.02 19.25 16.26
C ALA A 157 7.93 20.08 15.35
N LEU A 158 7.79 19.90 14.04
CA LEU A 158 8.59 20.56 13.02
C LEU A 158 7.71 21.48 12.19
N LEU A 159 7.74 22.77 12.50
CA LEU A 159 6.97 23.83 11.85
C LEU A 159 7.92 24.69 11.01
N LEU A 160 8.29 24.24 9.83
CA LEU A 160 9.23 24.91 8.93
C LEU A 160 8.72 24.91 7.49
N ASN A 161 9.05 25.99 6.79
CA ASN A 161 8.90 26.03 5.32
C ASN A 161 9.95 25.14 4.65
N ARG A 162 9.73 24.85 3.36
CA ARG A 162 10.68 24.09 2.53
C ARG A 162 11.89 24.96 2.19
N THR A 163 12.89 24.94 3.05
CA THR A 163 14.19 25.64 2.92
C THR A 163 15.32 24.66 3.17
N LEU A 164 16.58 25.11 3.07
CA LEU A 164 17.75 24.30 3.43
C LEU A 164 17.73 23.85 4.90
N ASP A 165 17.03 24.59 5.78
CA ASP A 165 16.97 24.24 7.19
C ASP A 165 16.13 23.02 7.47
N LEU A 166 15.13 22.73 6.63
CA LEU A 166 14.22 21.61 6.84
C LEU A 166 14.97 20.26 6.97
N PRO A 167 15.77 19.82 6.00
CA PRO A 167 16.53 18.57 6.11
C PRO A 167 17.59 18.62 7.21
N ILE A 168 18.17 19.78 7.51
CA ILE A 168 19.12 19.94 8.62
C ILE A 168 18.46 19.64 9.96
N VAL A 169 17.28 20.22 10.19
CA VAL A 169 16.53 20.02 11.44
C VAL A 169 16.00 18.60 11.53
N GLN A 170 15.49 18.04 10.42
CA GLN A 170 15.03 16.64 10.39
C GLN A 170 16.15 15.67 10.79
N LEU A 171 17.34 15.80 10.17
CA LEU A 171 18.48 14.98 10.51
C LEU A 171 18.95 15.24 11.94
N GLY A 172 18.95 16.50 12.39
CA GLY A 172 19.31 16.87 13.76
C GLY A 172 18.41 16.22 14.81
N ILE A 173 17.07 16.16 14.56
CA ILE A 173 16.13 15.48 15.45
C ILE A 173 16.43 13.96 15.51
N LEU A 174 16.68 13.32 14.37
CA LEU A 174 17.02 11.90 14.32
C LEU A 174 18.36 11.63 15.06
N LEU A 175 19.37 12.46 14.86
CA LEU A 175 20.65 12.38 15.56
C LEU A 175 20.51 12.61 17.07
N ALA A 176 19.55 13.42 17.51
CA ALA A 176 19.22 13.61 18.93
C ALA A 176 18.53 12.39 19.55
N GLY A 177 18.02 11.48 18.73
CA GLY A 177 17.23 10.31 19.13
C GLY A 177 15.72 10.54 19.12
N GLY A 178 15.27 11.70 18.66
CA GLY A 178 13.86 12.07 18.55
C GLY A 178 13.21 11.58 17.24
N ALA A 179 11.90 11.76 17.18
CA ALA A 179 11.09 11.59 15.97
C ALA A 179 10.45 12.94 15.59
N TYR A 180 10.65 13.39 14.36
CA TYR A 180 10.03 14.63 13.91
C TYR A 180 8.58 14.43 13.50
N VAL A 181 7.73 15.39 13.81
CA VAL A 181 6.31 15.45 13.43
C VAL A 181 6.12 16.70 12.56
N PRO A 182 6.05 16.57 11.24
CA PRO A 182 5.95 17.73 10.35
C PRO A 182 4.57 18.34 10.46
N ILE A 183 4.54 19.68 10.61
CA ILE A 183 3.33 20.50 10.62
C ILE A 183 3.50 21.56 9.53
N ASP A 184 2.53 21.68 8.64
CA ASP A 184 2.55 22.68 7.60
C ASP A 184 2.26 24.06 8.18
N PRO A 185 3.16 25.05 8.00
CA PRO A 185 2.95 26.42 8.50
C PRO A 185 1.74 27.13 7.88
N SER A 186 1.23 26.67 6.75
CA SER A 186 0.05 27.24 6.09
C SER A 186 -1.28 26.86 6.75
N TYR A 187 -1.28 25.91 7.69
CA TYR A 187 -2.50 25.54 8.40
C TYR A 187 -3.01 26.67 9.29
N PRO A 188 -4.33 26.74 9.52
CA PRO A 188 -4.90 27.66 10.51
C PRO A 188 -4.27 27.47 11.90
N SER A 189 -4.12 28.57 12.64
CA SER A 189 -3.48 28.59 13.96
C SER A 189 -4.06 27.55 14.94
N ASP A 190 -5.39 27.42 14.96
CA ASP A 190 -6.09 26.48 15.83
C ASP A 190 -5.73 25.02 15.52
N ARG A 191 -5.57 24.69 14.22
CA ARG A 191 -5.12 23.37 13.78
C ARG A 191 -3.68 23.11 14.18
N ILE A 192 -2.79 24.08 13.97
CA ILE A 192 -1.38 23.99 14.41
C ILE A 192 -1.30 23.74 15.90
N GLN A 193 -2.03 24.55 16.71
CA GLN A 193 -2.05 24.40 18.15
C GLN A 193 -2.57 23.03 18.61
N TYR A 194 -3.63 22.53 17.96
CA TYR A 194 -4.15 21.18 18.21
C TYR A 194 -3.08 20.10 17.93
N MET A 195 -2.39 20.19 16.79
CA MET A 195 -1.35 19.22 16.41
C MET A 195 -0.16 19.27 17.37
N ILE A 196 0.29 20.47 17.80
CA ILE A 196 1.36 20.63 18.78
C ILE A 196 0.97 19.98 20.12
N ASN A 197 -0.24 20.24 20.60
CA ASN A 197 -0.73 19.65 21.84
C ASN A 197 -0.79 18.11 21.75
N ALA A 198 -1.22 17.56 20.62
CA ALA A 198 -1.27 16.11 20.39
C ALA A 198 0.12 15.45 20.32
N VAL A 199 1.17 16.20 19.97
CA VAL A 199 2.56 15.72 19.96
C VAL A 199 3.14 15.62 21.36
N SER A 200 2.67 16.46 22.29
CA SER A 200 3.20 16.60 23.65
C SER A 200 2.79 15.48 24.62
N TYR A 201 1.95 14.53 24.17
CA TYR A 201 1.50 13.37 24.97
C TYR A 201 2.26 12.10 24.65
#